data_ab7858534e7df9a1bcb0be8af9a08117
#
_entry.id   ab7858534e7df9a1bcb0be8af9a08117
#
_cell.length_a   1.000
_cell.length_b   1.000
_cell.length_c   1.000
_cell.angle_alpha   90.00
_cell.angle_beta   90.00
_cell.angle_gamma   90.00
#
_symmetry.space_group_name_H-M   'P 1'
#
loop_
_entity.id
_entity.type
_entity.pdbx_description
1 polymer ?
#
loop_
_entity_poly.entity_id
_entity_poly.type
_entity_poly.pdbx_seq_one_letter_code
_entity_poly.pdbx_strand_id
1 'polypeptide(L)'
;MKKSGHQENGYFLYNHRELLDLLKKLNNKKIILFGVSFALLDFADFCKENEGFDLAKNPDLIIIETGGMKGRKEEMTKDELLKILKTSFQTEKIYSEYSMTELLSQAYSLGNNEYLCPAWMRILVRNTEDPFSYIEE
;
A
#
# COMPACT_ATOMS: atom_id res chain seq x y z
N MET A 1 0.26 15.49 3.24
CA MET A 1 1.23 15.55 2.15
C MET A 1 1.71 16.97 1.83
N LYS A 2 0.88 18.01 1.81
CA LYS A 2 1.33 19.42 1.65
C LYS A 2 2.39 19.90 2.69
N LYS A 3 2.62 19.15 3.75
CA LYS A 3 3.55 19.52 4.85
C LYS A 3 4.97 18.96 4.70
N SER A 4 5.25 18.09 3.71
CA SER A 4 6.60 17.50 3.57
C SER A 4 7.62 18.47 2.96
N GLY A 5 7.18 19.57 2.35
CA GLY A 5 8.04 20.60 1.78
C GLY A 5 8.80 20.21 0.50
N HIS A 6 8.67 18.96 0.03
CA HIS A 6 9.30 18.52 -1.22
C HIS A 6 8.45 18.85 -2.43
N GLN A 7 9.07 19.41 -3.45
CA GLN A 7 8.37 19.81 -4.69
C GLN A 7 7.85 18.63 -5.53
N GLU A 8 8.49 17.47 -5.37
CA GLU A 8 8.15 16.23 -6.08
C GLU A 8 6.99 15.44 -5.46
N ASN A 9 6.38 15.91 -4.36
CA ASN A 9 5.19 15.25 -3.81
C ASN A 9 3.95 15.54 -4.65
N GLY A 10 3.16 14.50 -4.95
CA GLY A 10 1.96 14.65 -5.76
C GLY A 10 0.90 13.57 -5.53
N TYR A 11 -0.23 13.76 -6.20
CA TYR A 11 -1.33 12.80 -6.32
C TYR A 11 -1.47 12.40 -7.79
N PHE A 12 -1.47 11.09 -8.06
CA PHE A 12 -1.42 10.54 -9.41
C PHE A 12 -2.51 9.50 -9.62
N LEU A 13 -3.79 9.90 -9.53
CA LEU A 13 -4.89 8.92 -9.60
C LEU A 13 -5.01 8.26 -10.98
N TYR A 14 -4.88 9.04 -12.05
CA TYR A 14 -4.96 8.56 -13.44
C TYR A 14 -3.76 8.99 -14.29
N ASN A 15 -2.81 9.71 -13.71
CA ASN A 15 -1.65 10.24 -14.38
C ASN A 15 -0.48 9.25 -14.33
N HIS A 16 -0.70 8.00 -14.78
CA HIS A 16 0.26 6.92 -14.66
C HIS A 16 1.58 7.23 -15.37
N ARG A 17 1.53 7.90 -16.53
CA ARG A 17 2.74 8.30 -17.28
C ARG A 17 3.58 9.29 -16.45
N GLU A 18 2.96 10.31 -15.91
CA GLU A 18 3.64 11.32 -15.08
C GLU A 18 4.26 10.69 -13.82
N LEU A 19 3.52 9.78 -13.17
CA LEU A 19 4.02 9.03 -12.02
C LEU A 19 5.24 8.18 -12.41
N LEU A 20 5.17 7.45 -13.52
CA LEU A 20 6.28 6.63 -14.00
C LEU A 20 7.53 7.46 -14.28
N ASP A 21 7.38 8.57 -14.99
CA ASP A 21 8.48 9.48 -15.33
C ASP A 21 9.10 10.10 -14.06
N LEU A 22 8.27 10.47 -13.08
CA LEU A 22 8.74 10.96 -11.79
C LEU A 22 9.52 9.90 -11.02
N LEU A 23 9.02 8.66 -10.95
CA LEU A 23 9.72 7.56 -10.28
C LEU A 23 11.06 7.24 -10.95
N LYS A 24 11.12 7.27 -12.30
CA LYS A 24 12.39 7.14 -13.04
C LYS A 24 13.38 8.26 -12.72
N LYS A 25 12.90 9.50 -12.63
CA LYS A 25 13.73 10.66 -12.25
C LYS A 25 14.28 10.56 -10.82
N LEU A 26 13.52 9.96 -9.92
CA LEU A 26 13.84 9.88 -8.49
C LEU A 26 14.49 8.54 -8.08
N ASN A 27 14.99 7.75 -9.02
CA ASN A 27 15.44 6.37 -8.78
C ASN A 27 16.56 6.21 -7.74
N ASN A 28 17.24 7.29 -7.35
CA ASN A 28 18.30 7.29 -6.32
C ASN A 28 17.85 7.97 -5.01
N LYS A 29 16.55 8.19 -4.82
CA LYS A 29 16.00 8.83 -3.62
C LYS A 29 15.14 7.86 -2.83
N LYS A 30 15.02 8.11 -1.52
CA LYS A 30 14.04 7.41 -0.69
C LYS A 30 12.64 7.88 -1.08
N ILE A 31 11.81 6.96 -1.53
CA ILE A 31 10.45 7.24 -2.02
C ILE A 31 9.47 6.35 -1.27
N ILE A 32 8.35 6.92 -0.89
CA ILE A 32 7.17 6.17 -0.47
C ILE A 32 6.09 6.37 -1.53
N LEU A 33 5.71 5.29 -2.20
CA LEU A 33 4.54 5.21 -3.07
C LEU A 33 3.37 4.67 -2.25
N PHE A 34 2.42 5.54 -1.95
CA PHE A 34 1.24 5.17 -1.16
C PHE A 34 0.01 5.12 -2.06
N GLY A 35 -0.73 4.01 -2.04
CA GLY A 35 -1.90 3.88 -2.89
C GLY A 35 -2.92 2.86 -2.41
N VAL A 36 -4.17 3.04 -2.87
CA VAL A 36 -5.21 2.01 -2.69
C VAL A 36 -4.92 0.82 -3.59
N SER A 37 -5.28 -0.38 -3.14
CA SER A 37 -4.91 -1.64 -3.80
C SER A 37 -5.24 -1.66 -5.29
N PHE A 38 -6.46 -1.27 -5.71
CA PHE A 38 -6.83 -1.25 -7.12
C PHE A 38 -5.99 -0.27 -7.95
N ALA A 39 -5.65 0.91 -7.40
CA ALA A 39 -4.87 1.91 -8.13
C ALA A 39 -3.41 1.49 -8.31
N LEU A 40 -2.84 0.79 -7.33
CA LEU A 40 -1.51 0.19 -7.47
C LEU A 40 -1.48 -0.92 -8.52
N LEU A 41 -2.54 -1.73 -8.61
CA LEU A 41 -2.67 -2.74 -9.67
C LEU A 41 -2.82 -2.09 -11.04
N ASP A 42 -3.66 -1.04 -11.18
CA ASP A 42 -3.80 -0.31 -12.44
C ASP A 42 -2.48 0.32 -12.88
N PHE A 43 -1.72 0.87 -11.94
CA PHE A 43 -0.39 1.41 -12.24
C PHE A 43 0.61 0.30 -12.59
N ALA A 44 0.55 -0.85 -11.93
CA ALA A 44 1.38 -2.01 -12.26
C ALA A 44 1.11 -2.53 -13.67
N ASP A 45 -0.17 -2.62 -14.07
CA ASP A 45 -0.57 -3.03 -15.41
C ASP A 45 -0.09 -2.01 -16.46
N PHE A 46 -0.26 -0.71 -16.19
CA PHE A 46 0.26 0.35 -17.04
C PHE A 46 1.79 0.25 -17.23
N CYS A 47 2.54 -0.04 -16.16
CA CYS A 47 4.00 -0.19 -16.23
C CYS A 47 4.40 -1.38 -17.10
N LYS A 48 3.68 -2.51 -17.04
CA LYS A 48 3.94 -3.69 -17.89
C LYS A 48 3.73 -3.39 -19.36
N GLU A 49 2.69 -2.63 -19.70
CA GLU A 49 2.36 -2.26 -21.07
C GLU A 49 3.30 -1.21 -21.67
N ASN A 50 3.95 -0.41 -20.83
CA ASN A 50 4.78 0.73 -21.22
C ASN A 50 6.27 0.55 -20.87
N GLU A 51 6.91 -0.47 -21.45
CA GLU A 51 8.37 -0.75 -21.40
C GLU A 51 8.91 -1.35 -20.10
N GLY A 52 8.07 -1.88 -19.26
CA GLY A 52 8.51 -2.44 -18.01
C GLY A 52 9.17 -1.40 -17.09
N PHE A 53 8.78 -1.38 -15.85
CA PHE A 53 9.39 -0.50 -14.86
C PHE A 53 10.34 -1.32 -14.00
N ASP A 54 11.62 -1.16 -14.25
CA ASP A 54 12.66 -1.80 -13.45
C ASP A 54 12.84 -1.02 -12.13
N LEU A 55 11.99 -1.32 -11.15
CA LEU A 55 12.10 -0.80 -9.79
C LEU A 55 13.28 -1.39 -9.02
N ALA A 56 13.87 -2.48 -9.50
CA ALA A 56 15.10 -3.01 -8.93
C ALA A 56 16.23 -1.95 -8.92
N LYS A 57 16.10 -0.91 -9.75
CA LYS A 57 17.02 0.23 -9.78
C LYS A 57 16.83 1.22 -8.62
N ASN A 58 15.71 1.14 -7.86
CA ASN A 58 15.53 1.98 -6.67
C ASN A 58 15.32 1.12 -5.42
N PRO A 59 16.41 0.69 -4.76
CA PRO A 59 16.34 -0.13 -3.55
C PRO A 59 15.67 0.59 -2.36
N ASP A 60 15.52 1.90 -2.43
CA ASP A 60 14.93 2.74 -1.38
C ASP A 60 13.45 3.11 -1.64
N LEU A 61 12.84 2.51 -2.67
CA LEU A 61 11.41 2.62 -2.88
C LEU A 61 10.66 1.68 -1.93
N ILE A 62 9.73 2.26 -1.19
CA ILE A 62 8.76 1.57 -0.35
C ILE A 62 7.38 1.78 -0.96
N ILE A 63 6.61 0.71 -1.14
CA ILE A 63 5.22 0.79 -1.57
C ILE A 63 4.34 0.44 -0.37
N ILE A 64 3.36 1.29 -0.09
CA ILE A 64 2.37 1.05 0.96
C ILE A 64 1.00 0.97 0.30
N GLU A 65 0.40 -0.21 0.37
CA GLU A 65 -0.96 -0.41 -0.09
C GLU A 65 -1.96 -0.24 1.07
N THR A 66 -3.15 0.26 0.78
CA THR A 66 -4.23 0.41 1.74
C THR A 66 -5.59 0.14 1.10
N GLY A 67 -6.58 -0.18 1.92
CA GLY A 67 -7.95 -0.40 1.46
C GLY A 67 -8.12 -1.72 0.71
N GLY A 68 -8.97 -1.72 -0.33
CA GLY A 68 -9.34 -2.92 -1.10
C GLY A 68 -9.71 -2.58 -2.55
N MET A 69 -10.33 -3.52 -3.25
CA MET A 69 -10.67 -3.38 -4.68
C MET A 69 -11.81 -2.40 -4.92
N LYS A 70 -12.66 -2.12 -3.90
CA LYS A 70 -13.78 -1.18 -3.95
C LYS A 70 -14.72 -1.42 -5.14
N GLY A 71 -14.91 -2.69 -5.53
CA GLY A 71 -15.72 -3.09 -6.68
C GLY A 71 -15.15 -2.71 -8.05
N ARG A 72 -13.90 -2.26 -8.14
CA ARG A 72 -13.24 -1.86 -9.40
C ARG A 72 -12.42 -2.98 -10.04
N LYS A 73 -11.98 -3.93 -9.25
CA LYS A 73 -11.30 -5.15 -9.68
C LYS A 73 -11.93 -6.35 -8.96
N GLU A 74 -11.68 -7.54 -9.46
CA GLU A 74 -12.06 -8.78 -8.80
C GLU A 74 -11.41 -8.85 -7.42
N GLU A 75 -12.19 -9.29 -6.42
CA GLU A 75 -11.69 -9.46 -5.06
C GLU A 75 -10.68 -10.60 -5.03
N MET A 76 -9.59 -10.36 -4.33
CA MET A 76 -8.51 -11.34 -4.15
C MET A 76 -8.04 -11.34 -2.70
N THR A 77 -7.38 -12.40 -2.29
CA THR A 77 -6.78 -12.48 -0.97
C THR A 77 -5.63 -11.48 -0.84
N LYS A 78 -5.31 -11.11 0.39
CA LYS A 78 -4.18 -10.21 0.66
C LYS A 78 -2.85 -10.80 0.20
N ASP A 79 -2.66 -12.11 0.34
CA ASP A 79 -1.44 -12.80 -0.09
C ASP A 79 -1.29 -12.77 -1.62
N GLU A 80 -2.38 -12.97 -2.37
CA GLU A 80 -2.38 -12.84 -3.83
C GLU A 80 -2.03 -11.42 -4.26
N LEU A 81 -2.65 -10.41 -3.65
CA LEU A 81 -2.37 -9.01 -3.91
C LEU A 81 -0.89 -8.68 -3.69
N LEU A 82 -0.33 -9.03 -2.53
CA LEU A 82 1.07 -8.78 -2.21
C LEU A 82 2.01 -9.49 -3.19
N LYS A 83 1.71 -10.74 -3.56
CA LYS A 83 2.49 -11.49 -4.55
C LYS A 83 2.48 -10.80 -5.93
N ILE A 84 1.31 -10.33 -6.38
CA ILE A 84 1.19 -9.61 -7.65
C ILE A 84 2.00 -8.31 -7.60
N LEU A 85 1.85 -7.51 -6.54
CA LEU A 85 2.56 -6.24 -6.40
C LEU A 85 4.07 -6.45 -6.32
N LYS A 86 4.55 -7.41 -5.51
CA LYS A 86 5.98 -7.76 -5.42
C LYS A 86 6.56 -8.15 -6.78
N THR A 87 5.85 -9.00 -7.52
CA THR A 87 6.28 -9.43 -8.86
C THR A 87 6.27 -8.27 -9.86
N SER A 88 5.20 -7.47 -9.86
CA SER A 88 5.04 -6.37 -10.82
C SER A 88 6.03 -5.24 -10.59
N PHE A 89 6.30 -4.91 -9.35
CA PHE A 89 7.23 -3.85 -8.99
C PHE A 89 8.65 -4.35 -8.68
N GLN A 90 8.90 -5.64 -8.77
CA GLN A 90 10.21 -6.28 -8.54
C GLN A 90 10.85 -5.84 -7.20
N THR A 91 10.04 -5.72 -6.15
CA THR A 91 10.49 -5.31 -4.81
C THR A 91 9.79 -6.10 -3.72
N GLU A 92 10.52 -6.45 -2.67
CA GLU A 92 9.96 -7.06 -1.46
C GLU A 92 9.38 -6.00 -0.49
N LYS A 93 9.66 -4.71 -0.70
CA LYS A 93 9.23 -3.61 0.17
C LYS A 93 7.80 -3.16 -0.14
N ILE A 94 6.86 -4.11 -0.12
CA ILE A 94 5.43 -3.88 -0.22
C ILE A 94 4.84 -4.03 1.17
N TYR A 95 4.37 -2.95 1.74
CA TYR A 95 3.79 -2.87 3.07
C TYR A 95 2.29 -2.64 2.97
N SER A 96 1.56 -2.98 4.02
CA SER A 96 0.11 -2.81 4.08
C SER A 96 -0.28 -1.89 5.22
N GLU A 97 -1.25 -1.02 4.98
CA GLU A 97 -1.87 -0.22 6.01
C GLU A 97 -3.27 -0.77 6.32
N TYR A 98 -3.56 -0.96 7.60
CA TYR A 98 -4.91 -1.15 8.11
C TYR A 98 -5.41 0.16 8.68
N SER A 99 -6.48 0.68 8.09
CA SER A 99 -7.12 1.93 8.50
C SER A 99 -8.63 1.87 8.24
N MET A 100 -9.40 2.56 9.06
CA MET A 100 -10.82 2.82 8.87
C MET A 100 -11.08 4.31 9.14
N THR A 101 -12.16 4.84 8.54
CA THR A 101 -12.52 6.26 8.70
C THR A 101 -12.73 6.64 10.18
N GLU A 102 -13.26 5.71 10.97
CA GLU A 102 -13.56 5.88 12.41
C GLU A 102 -12.33 5.71 13.30
N LEU A 103 -11.22 5.19 12.79
CA LEU A 103 -9.98 5.05 13.55
C LEU A 103 -9.17 6.34 13.52
N LEU A 104 -8.68 6.76 14.68
CA LEU A 104 -7.74 7.88 14.83
C LEU A 104 -6.28 7.43 14.66
N SER A 105 -6.06 6.16 14.35
CA SER A 105 -4.74 5.55 14.17
C SER A 105 -4.76 4.47 13.09
N GLN A 106 -3.58 4.04 12.67
CA GLN A 106 -3.37 3.00 11.67
C GLN A 106 -2.43 1.94 12.21
N ALA A 107 -2.60 0.69 11.75
CA ALA A 107 -1.64 -0.38 11.95
C ALA A 107 -0.96 -0.69 10.61
N TYR A 108 0.29 -1.12 10.66
CA TYR A 108 1.07 -1.42 9.46
C TYR A 108 1.61 -2.84 9.49
N SER A 109 1.62 -3.49 8.34
CA SER A 109 2.27 -4.78 8.10
C SER A 109 3.47 -4.58 7.18
N LEU A 110 4.57 -5.23 7.50
CA LEU A 110 5.82 -5.18 6.72
C LEU A 110 5.87 -6.24 5.60
N GLY A 111 4.71 -6.62 5.06
CA GLY A 111 4.62 -7.53 3.91
C GLY A 111 4.45 -9.01 4.25
N ASN A 112 4.12 -9.33 5.50
CA ASN A 112 3.85 -10.68 6.02
C ASN A 112 2.40 -10.87 6.52
N ASN A 113 1.51 -9.91 6.26
CA ASN A 113 0.12 -9.85 6.74
C ASN A 113 -0.04 -9.80 8.28
N GLU A 114 1.04 -9.67 9.02
CA GLU A 114 0.99 -9.41 10.45
C GLU A 114 1.03 -7.90 10.69
N TYR A 115 0.01 -7.36 11.36
CA TYR A 115 -0.13 -5.93 11.58
C TYR A 115 0.34 -5.54 12.97
N LEU A 116 1.22 -4.56 13.03
CA LEU A 116 1.72 -4.00 14.27
C LEU A 116 0.90 -2.77 14.64
N CYS A 117 0.27 -2.84 15.81
CA CYS A 117 -0.44 -1.70 16.39
C CYS A 117 0.55 -0.75 17.04
N PRO A 118 0.42 0.57 16.84
CA PRO A 118 1.19 1.53 17.62
C PRO A 118 0.75 1.50 19.10
N ALA A 119 1.59 2.03 19.99
CA ALA A 119 1.39 1.95 21.45
C ALA A 119 0.06 2.57 21.94
N TRP A 120 -0.55 3.42 21.16
CA TRP A 120 -1.84 4.08 21.46
C TRP A 120 -3.05 3.42 20.79
N MET A 121 -2.88 2.29 20.11
CA MET A 121 -3.95 1.53 19.47
C MET A 121 -4.07 0.15 20.10
N ARG A 122 -5.29 -0.23 20.49
CA ARG A 122 -5.59 -1.55 21.01
C ARG A 122 -6.72 -2.18 20.20
N ILE A 123 -6.54 -3.45 19.85
CA ILE A 123 -7.59 -4.28 19.22
C ILE A 123 -8.21 -5.14 20.30
N LEU A 124 -9.54 -5.15 20.34
CA LEU A 124 -10.33 -5.98 21.22
C LEU A 124 -11.21 -6.90 20.36
N VAL A 125 -11.06 -8.21 20.54
CA VAL A 125 -11.88 -9.19 19.84
C VAL A 125 -13.13 -9.45 20.68
N ARG A 126 -14.30 -9.24 20.12
CA ARG A 126 -15.58 -9.48 20.78
C ARG A 126 -16.05 -10.90 20.51
N ASN A 127 -16.76 -11.46 21.48
CA ASN A 127 -17.48 -12.71 21.27
C ASN A 127 -18.62 -12.48 20.26
N THR A 128 -18.74 -13.38 19.29
CA THR A 128 -19.80 -13.28 18.26
C THR A 128 -21.21 -13.54 18.80
N GLU A 129 -21.32 -14.29 19.90
CA GLU A 129 -22.60 -14.63 20.55
C GLU A 129 -22.97 -13.65 21.67
N ASP A 130 -21.99 -12.95 22.23
CA ASP A 130 -22.20 -11.92 23.26
C ASP A 130 -21.36 -10.67 22.94
N PRO A 131 -21.94 -9.63 22.33
CA PRO A 131 -21.20 -8.44 21.91
C PRO A 131 -20.68 -7.58 23.07
N PHE A 132 -21.06 -7.87 24.32
CA PHE A 132 -20.58 -7.17 25.52
C PHE A 132 -19.40 -7.88 26.19
N SER A 133 -19.08 -9.11 25.77
CA SER A 133 -17.91 -9.85 26.27
C SER A 133 -16.76 -9.82 25.25
N TYR A 134 -15.55 -9.84 25.77
CA TYR A 134 -14.32 -9.95 24.96
C TYR A 134 -13.80 -11.39 25.08
N ILE A 135 -13.16 -11.85 24.00
CA ILE A 135 -12.41 -13.10 24.03
C ILE A 135 -11.06 -12.76 24.65
N GLU A 136 -10.72 -13.43 25.76
CA GLU A 136 -9.38 -13.39 26.36
C GLU A 136 -8.48 -14.34 25.55
N GLU A 137 -7.27 -13.88 25.21
CA GLU A 137 -6.23 -14.68 24.57
C GLU A 137 -5.63 -15.73 25.53
#